data_c03473b54a98eb80671ff218330d683f
#
_entry.id   c03473b54a98eb80671ff218330d683f
#
_cell.length_a   1.000
_cell.length_b   1.000
_cell.length_c   1.000
_cell.angle_alpha   90.00
_cell.angle_beta   90.00
_cell.angle_gamma   90.00
#
_symmetry.space_group_name_H-M   'P 1'
#
loop_
_entity.id
_entity.type
_entity.pdbx_description
1 polymer ?
#
loop_
_entity_poly.entity_id
_entity_poly.type
_entity_poly.pdbx_seq_one_letter_code
_entity_poly.pdbx_strand_id
1 'polypeptide(L)'
;MNPIQVGLLGIGTVGAGTYNVLKRNQQEIRRRAGRGIDIAMVGARNLAKARDLVGAHGDNPCRIVDDVFQVVDDPAIDIVVELIGGTTLARELVLRAIANGKHVVTANKALIAHHGNEIFAAAQAAGVMVAFEAAVAGGIPIIKALREGLSANRIESVAGIINGTTNFILSEMRDKGLDFATVLAQAQKLGYAEADPTFDIEGVDAAHKLSIMAAIAFGIPMQFDKAHVEGISTLQAKDIRYAEQLGYRIKLLGITRRTVVDGVEGIELRVHPTLIPTRRLIANVEGAMNAVLVQADAVGATLYYGKGAGAEPTASAVIADLVDVTRLATADPYSRVPHLAFQPNELTDVQILPMAEISTCYYLRVYVVDQLGVMADLTRILAEAGISIDAVMQKEPGEGETRTDIIMLTHQTQEKKVDAAILDIEGLPTVVGSVTKIRLENLS
;
A
#
# COMPACT_ATOMS: atom_id res chain seq x y z
N MET A 1 22.76 -28.94 12.82
CA MET A 1 21.35 -28.97 12.37
C MET A 1 21.34 -29.06 10.86
N ASN A 2 20.47 -29.87 10.28
CA ASN A 2 20.29 -29.95 8.84
C ASN A 2 19.74 -28.59 8.32
N PRO A 3 20.13 -28.19 7.10
CA PRO A 3 19.54 -27.00 6.48
C PRO A 3 18.02 -27.11 6.34
N ILE A 4 17.31 -25.97 6.45
CA ILE A 4 15.90 -25.86 6.07
C ILE A 4 15.79 -26.06 4.57
N GLN A 5 14.84 -26.87 4.13
CA GLN A 5 14.57 -27.14 2.73
C GLN A 5 13.40 -26.25 2.25
N VAL A 6 13.69 -25.40 1.28
CA VAL A 6 12.73 -24.41 0.75
C VAL A 6 12.24 -24.85 -0.63
N GLY A 7 10.93 -24.84 -0.81
CA GLY A 7 10.28 -24.91 -2.11
C GLY A 7 9.91 -23.52 -2.60
N LEU A 8 10.45 -23.11 -3.74
CA LEU A 8 10.20 -21.80 -4.34
C LEU A 8 9.18 -21.90 -5.48
N LEU A 9 8.05 -21.26 -5.33
CA LEU A 9 7.00 -21.17 -6.33
C LEU A 9 7.13 -19.84 -7.11
N GLY A 10 7.56 -19.95 -8.36
CA GLY A 10 7.72 -18.81 -9.26
C GLY A 10 9.14 -18.27 -9.36
N ILE A 11 9.57 -17.99 -10.60
CA ILE A 11 10.91 -17.50 -10.96
C ILE A 11 10.81 -16.17 -11.73
N GLY A 12 9.80 -15.37 -11.39
CA GLY A 12 9.66 -14.00 -11.87
C GLY A 12 10.74 -13.08 -11.31
N THR A 13 10.51 -11.78 -11.37
CA THR A 13 11.45 -10.76 -10.88
C THR A 13 11.83 -11.00 -9.41
N VAL A 14 10.85 -11.21 -8.54
CA VAL A 14 11.08 -11.41 -7.10
C VAL A 14 11.69 -12.79 -6.82
N GLY A 15 11.20 -13.85 -7.47
CA GLY A 15 11.72 -15.20 -7.27
C GLY A 15 13.18 -15.34 -7.69
N ALA A 16 13.56 -14.80 -8.83
CA ALA A 16 14.95 -14.74 -9.26
C ALA A 16 15.81 -13.90 -8.31
N GLY A 17 15.30 -12.75 -7.87
CA GLY A 17 15.96 -11.92 -6.86
C GLY A 17 16.19 -12.67 -5.55
N THR A 18 15.17 -13.39 -5.06
CA THR A 18 15.25 -14.21 -3.84
C THR A 18 16.32 -15.30 -3.97
N TYR A 19 16.32 -16.03 -5.08
CA TYR A 19 17.33 -17.05 -5.35
C TYR A 19 18.74 -16.45 -5.34
N ASN A 20 18.97 -15.38 -6.09
CA ASN A 20 20.28 -14.73 -6.22
C ASN A 20 20.78 -14.17 -4.89
N VAL A 21 19.94 -13.43 -4.15
CA VAL A 21 20.34 -12.82 -2.87
C VAL A 21 20.60 -13.88 -1.81
N LEU A 22 19.76 -14.93 -1.74
CA LEU A 22 19.98 -16.04 -0.81
C LEU A 22 21.32 -16.73 -1.06
N LYS A 23 21.66 -17.02 -2.32
CA LYS A 23 22.94 -17.65 -2.69
C LYS A 23 24.12 -16.73 -2.42
N ARG A 24 24.05 -15.47 -2.85
CA ARG A 24 25.11 -14.48 -2.65
C ARG A 24 25.45 -14.26 -1.19
N ASN A 25 24.44 -14.22 -0.31
CA ASN A 25 24.59 -13.89 1.10
C ASN A 25 24.44 -15.11 2.02
N GLN A 26 24.56 -16.33 1.49
CA GLN A 26 24.27 -17.58 2.21
C GLN A 26 25.00 -17.70 3.55
N GLN A 27 26.26 -17.33 3.60
CA GLN A 27 27.06 -17.40 4.82
C GLN A 27 26.53 -16.46 5.93
N GLU A 28 26.20 -15.22 5.57
CA GLU A 28 25.67 -14.23 6.52
C GLU A 28 24.27 -14.63 6.99
N ILE A 29 23.43 -15.11 6.08
CA ILE A 29 22.07 -15.60 6.39
C ILE A 29 22.14 -16.79 7.35
N ARG A 30 23.04 -17.75 7.09
CA ARG A 30 23.26 -18.91 7.97
C ARG A 30 23.66 -18.48 9.39
N ARG A 31 24.56 -17.49 9.52
CA ARG A 31 24.99 -16.96 10.83
C ARG A 31 23.83 -16.34 11.58
N ARG A 32 22.88 -15.68 10.88
CA ARG A 32 21.69 -15.07 11.47
C ARG A 32 20.60 -16.07 11.78
N ALA A 33 20.36 -17.05 10.90
CA ALA A 33 19.33 -18.05 11.06
C ALA A 33 19.71 -19.18 12.05
N GLY A 34 21.03 -19.34 12.34
CA GLY A 34 21.55 -20.42 13.18
C GLY A 34 21.76 -21.74 12.43
N ARG A 35 21.25 -21.90 11.21
CA ARG A 35 21.42 -23.05 10.31
C ARG A 35 21.29 -22.64 8.84
N GLY A 36 21.63 -23.53 7.91
CA GLY A 36 21.49 -23.30 6.48
C GLY A 36 20.02 -23.19 6.03
N ILE A 37 19.81 -22.47 4.94
CA ILE A 37 18.53 -22.38 4.22
C ILE A 37 18.84 -22.69 2.76
N ASP A 38 18.31 -23.78 2.23
CA ASP A 38 18.58 -24.25 0.89
C ASP A 38 17.30 -24.31 0.06
N ILE A 39 17.33 -23.76 -1.16
CA ILE A 39 16.24 -23.94 -2.13
C ILE A 39 16.40 -25.32 -2.75
N ALA A 40 15.62 -26.28 -2.29
CA ALA A 40 15.67 -27.66 -2.74
C ALA A 40 14.86 -27.90 -4.01
N MET A 41 13.79 -27.12 -4.21
CA MET A 41 12.92 -27.27 -5.37
C MET A 41 12.40 -25.92 -5.86
N VAL A 42 12.34 -25.77 -7.18
CA VAL A 42 11.77 -24.61 -7.86
C VAL A 42 10.62 -25.07 -8.76
N GLY A 43 9.41 -24.57 -8.50
CA GLY A 43 8.26 -24.71 -9.37
C GLY A 43 8.13 -23.53 -10.33
N ALA A 44 8.22 -23.75 -11.66
CA ALA A 44 8.20 -22.67 -12.63
C ALA A 44 7.63 -23.10 -13.97
N ARG A 45 6.81 -22.24 -14.59
CA ARG A 45 6.30 -22.43 -15.96
C ARG A 45 7.40 -22.37 -17.03
N ASN A 46 8.40 -21.50 -16.83
CA ASN A 46 9.55 -21.36 -17.72
C ASN A 46 10.75 -22.13 -17.18
N LEU A 47 10.83 -23.42 -17.52
CA LEU A 47 11.89 -24.32 -17.06
C LEU A 47 13.28 -23.91 -17.56
N ALA A 48 13.40 -23.33 -18.75
CA ALA A 48 14.68 -22.88 -19.29
C ALA A 48 15.25 -21.75 -18.43
N LYS A 49 14.45 -20.71 -18.17
CA LYS A 49 14.82 -19.62 -17.28
C LYS A 49 15.20 -20.10 -15.87
N ALA A 50 14.47 -21.08 -15.35
CA ALA A 50 14.77 -21.66 -14.04
C ALA A 50 16.11 -22.41 -14.02
N ARG A 51 16.40 -23.20 -15.08
CA ARG A 51 17.69 -23.92 -15.23
C ARG A 51 18.87 -22.95 -15.37
N ASP A 52 18.70 -21.90 -16.15
CA ASP A 52 19.74 -20.87 -16.31
C ASP A 52 20.06 -20.18 -14.98
N LEU A 53 19.03 -19.83 -14.22
CA LEU A 53 19.21 -19.20 -12.91
C LEU A 53 19.91 -20.12 -11.91
N VAL A 54 19.46 -21.38 -11.80
CA VAL A 54 20.04 -22.36 -10.86
C VAL A 54 21.46 -22.71 -11.29
N GLY A 55 21.70 -22.95 -12.58
CA GLY A 55 23.01 -23.29 -13.14
C GLY A 55 24.06 -22.18 -12.97
N ALA A 56 23.65 -20.93 -12.97
CA ALA A 56 24.56 -19.80 -12.72
C ALA A 56 25.21 -19.79 -11.32
N HIS A 57 24.68 -20.56 -10.38
CA HIS A 57 25.16 -20.63 -9.00
C HIS A 57 25.89 -21.95 -8.63
N GLY A 58 26.20 -22.79 -9.63
CA GLY A 58 26.98 -24.04 -9.45
C GLY A 58 26.17 -25.25 -9.02
N ASP A 59 26.84 -26.29 -8.60
CA ASP A 59 26.29 -27.64 -8.36
C ASP A 59 25.37 -27.76 -7.15
N ASN A 60 24.34 -26.99 -7.07
CA ASN A 60 23.30 -27.17 -6.05
C ASN A 60 22.26 -28.18 -6.57
N PRO A 61 21.90 -29.24 -5.83
CA PRO A 61 20.92 -30.25 -6.24
C PRO A 61 19.48 -29.72 -6.16
N CYS A 62 19.22 -28.54 -6.72
CA CYS A 62 17.89 -27.95 -6.78
C CYS A 62 17.07 -28.62 -7.88
N ARG A 63 15.95 -29.26 -7.53
CA ARG A 63 15.01 -29.84 -8.48
C ARG A 63 14.18 -28.70 -9.13
N ILE A 64 13.98 -28.79 -10.43
CA ILE A 64 13.15 -27.83 -11.18
C ILE A 64 11.98 -28.62 -11.77
N VAL A 65 10.76 -28.17 -11.44
CA VAL A 65 9.51 -28.81 -11.85
C VAL A 65 8.56 -27.80 -12.51
N ASP A 66 7.74 -28.26 -13.44
CA ASP A 66 6.67 -27.51 -14.09
C ASP A 66 5.34 -27.61 -13.33
N ASP A 67 5.11 -28.77 -12.70
CA ASP A 67 3.96 -28.95 -11.81
C ASP A 67 4.28 -28.41 -10.41
N VAL A 68 3.71 -27.25 -10.10
CA VAL A 68 3.91 -26.54 -8.83
C VAL A 68 3.34 -27.29 -7.61
N PHE A 69 2.42 -28.24 -7.83
CA PHE A 69 1.89 -29.07 -6.74
C PHE A 69 2.95 -30.02 -6.18
N GLN A 70 3.92 -30.47 -7.00
CA GLN A 70 5.04 -31.28 -6.51
C GLN A 70 5.84 -30.58 -5.41
N VAL A 71 5.90 -29.22 -5.43
CA VAL A 71 6.61 -28.44 -4.41
C VAL A 71 5.88 -28.49 -3.06
N VAL A 72 4.56 -28.30 -3.08
CA VAL A 72 3.76 -28.26 -1.84
C VAL A 72 3.51 -29.65 -1.27
N ASP A 73 3.60 -30.70 -2.10
CA ASP A 73 3.37 -32.10 -1.70
C ASP A 73 4.65 -32.82 -1.27
N ASP A 74 5.85 -32.34 -1.63
CA ASP A 74 7.10 -33.01 -1.30
C ASP A 74 7.35 -32.97 0.22
N PRO A 75 7.39 -34.12 0.92
CA PRO A 75 7.58 -34.16 2.37
C PRO A 75 8.95 -33.65 2.83
N ALA A 76 9.93 -33.53 1.92
CA ALA A 76 11.24 -32.99 2.24
C ALA A 76 11.29 -31.45 2.30
N ILE A 77 10.23 -30.75 1.87
CA ILE A 77 10.14 -29.30 1.93
C ILE A 77 9.58 -28.86 3.28
N ASP A 78 10.31 -28.00 3.97
CA ASP A 78 9.93 -27.42 5.27
C ASP A 78 9.13 -26.11 5.10
N ILE A 79 9.54 -25.24 4.14
CA ILE A 79 8.97 -23.91 3.90
C ILE A 79 8.66 -23.77 2.42
N VAL A 80 7.44 -23.29 2.11
CA VAL A 80 7.03 -22.92 0.75
C VAL A 80 7.09 -21.40 0.61
N VAL A 81 7.80 -20.91 -0.40
CA VAL A 81 7.87 -19.50 -0.77
C VAL A 81 6.99 -19.25 -1.99
N GLU A 82 5.87 -18.56 -1.83
CA GLU A 82 4.91 -18.26 -2.89
C GLU A 82 5.21 -16.90 -3.51
N LEU A 83 5.63 -16.90 -4.79
CA LEU A 83 5.97 -15.71 -5.58
C LEU A 83 5.38 -15.80 -7.01
N ILE A 84 4.29 -16.52 -7.19
CA ILE A 84 3.61 -16.66 -8.49
C ILE A 84 2.57 -15.56 -8.73
N GLY A 85 2.02 -14.99 -7.64
CA GLY A 85 0.98 -13.98 -7.71
C GLY A 85 -0.41 -14.54 -8.06
N GLY A 86 -1.40 -13.65 -8.14
CA GLY A 86 -2.81 -14.02 -8.33
C GLY A 86 -3.45 -14.54 -7.05
N THR A 87 -4.74 -14.84 -7.10
CA THR A 87 -5.51 -15.22 -5.90
C THR A 87 -6.11 -16.64 -5.98
N THR A 88 -6.19 -17.24 -7.16
CA THR A 88 -6.81 -18.57 -7.34
C THR A 88 -5.82 -19.69 -7.08
N LEU A 89 -4.83 -19.88 -7.96
CA LEU A 89 -3.83 -20.94 -7.81
C LEU A 89 -2.95 -20.73 -6.58
N ALA A 90 -2.56 -19.47 -6.30
CA ALA A 90 -1.75 -19.16 -5.14
C ALA A 90 -2.48 -19.53 -3.83
N ARG A 91 -3.78 -19.25 -3.72
CA ARG A 91 -4.60 -19.65 -2.56
C ARG A 91 -4.61 -21.17 -2.39
N GLU A 92 -4.87 -21.92 -3.46
CA GLU A 92 -4.89 -23.39 -3.41
C GLU A 92 -3.56 -23.95 -2.94
N LEU A 93 -2.45 -23.47 -3.50
CA LEU A 93 -1.10 -23.94 -3.15
C LEU A 93 -0.74 -23.59 -1.71
N VAL A 94 -1.06 -22.38 -1.25
CA VAL A 94 -0.78 -21.94 0.13
C VAL A 94 -1.58 -22.78 1.13
N LEU A 95 -2.89 -22.98 0.92
CA LEU A 95 -3.72 -23.79 1.81
C LEU A 95 -3.28 -25.25 1.81
N ARG A 96 -2.86 -25.81 0.66
CA ARG A 96 -2.33 -27.16 0.56
C ARG A 96 -0.98 -27.31 1.26
N ALA A 97 -0.10 -26.33 1.14
CA ALA A 97 1.17 -26.31 1.90
C ALA A 97 0.91 -26.31 3.41
N ILE A 98 -0.02 -25.47 3.88
CA ILE A 98 -0.45 -25.42 5.29
C ILE A 98 -1.01 -26.77 5.75
N ALA A 99 -1.90 -27.37 4.97
CA ALA A 99 -2.48 -28.70 5.27
C ALA A 99 -1.42 -29.80 5.35
N ASN A 100 -0.33 -29.67 4.57
CA ASN A 100 0.82 -30.58 4.60
C ASN A 100 1.84 -30.21 5.73
N GLY A 101 1.49 -29.32 6.66
CA GLY A 101 2.31 -28.94 7.81
C GLY A 101 3.52 -28.05 7.46
N LYS A 102 3.53 -27.40 6.28
CA LYS A 102 4.62 -26.54 5.82
C LYS A 102 4.40 -25.10 6.22
N HIS A 103 5.46 -24.43 6.61
CA HIS A 103 5.45 -22.97 6.76
C HIS A 103 5.37 -22.28 5.39
N VAL A 104 4.83 -21.07 5.36
CA VAL A 104 4.67 -20.30 4.12
C VAL A 104 5.31 -18.93 4.26
N VAL A 105 5.97 -18.48 3.19
CA VAL A 105 6.42 -17.09 3.01
C VAL A 105 5.84 -16.59 1.69
N THR A 106 5.19 -15.42 1.69
CA THR A 106 4.58 -14.88 0.47
C THR A 106 4.83 -13.38 0.29
N ALA A 107 4.96 -12.92 -0.95
CA ALA A 107 4.95 -11.52 -1.34
C ALA A 107 3.60 -11.07 -1.94
N ASN A 108 2.60 -11.93 -1.91
CA ASN A 108 1.35 -11.76 -2.65
C ASN A 108 0.31 -10.96 -1.83
N LYS A 109 0.40 -9.65 -1.96
CA LYS A 109 -0.52 -8.72 -1.28
C LYS A 109 -1.99 -8.96 -1.58
N ALA A 110 -2.32 -9.31 -2.85
CA ALA A 110 -3.70 -9.58 -3.24
C ALA A 110 -4.24 -10.83 -2.54
N LEU A 111 -3.43 -11.89 -2.45
CA LEU A 111 -3.78 -13.10 -1.74
C LEU A 111 -4.08 -12.81 -0.26
N ILE A 112 -3.21 -12.05 0.42
CA ILE A 112 -3.39 -11.72 1.84
C ILE A 112 -4.58 -10.77 2.04
N ALA A 113 -4.76 -9.75 1.19
CA ALA A 113 -5.87 -8.81 1.32
C ALA A 113 -7.25 -9.48 1.16
N HIS A 114 -7.39 -10.45 0.23
CA HIS A 114 -8.65 -11.12 -0.05
C HIS A 114 -8.89 -12.39 0.77
N HIS A 115 -7.83 -13.15 1.06
CA HIS A 115 -7.93 -14.49 1.67
C HIS A 115 -7.13 -14.62 2.97
N GLY A 116 -6.55 -13.54 3.49
CA GLY A 116 -5.71 -13.56 4.70
C GLY A 116 -6.41 -14.15 5.91
N ASN A 117 -7.68 -13.80 6.13
CA ASN A 117 -8.46 -14.32 7.25
C ASN A 117 -8.57 -15.87 7.23
N GLU A 118 -8.85 -16.46 6.06
CA GLU A 118 -8.89 -17.91 5.87
C GLU A 118 -7.51 -18.57 6.03
N ILE A 119 -6.50 -17.95 5.41
CA ILE A 119 -5.11 -18.45 5.42
C ILE A 119 -4.55 -18.46 6.84
N PHE A 120 -4.74 -17.38 7.60
CA PHE A 120 -4.26 -17.29 8.98
C PHE A 120 -5.00 -18.24 9.93
N ALA A 121 -6.30 -18.43 9.74
CA ALA A 121 -7.06 -19.40 10.50
C ALA A 121 -6.57 -20.84 10.23
N ALA A 122 -6.34 -21.18 8.96
CA ALA A 122 -5.78 -22.49 8.57
C ALA A 122 -4.37 -22.69 9.13
N ALA A 123 -3.51 -21.68 9.05
CA ALA A 123 -2.16 -21.73 9.59
C ALA A 123 -2.12 -21.91 11.11
N GLN A 124 -3.01 -21.19 11.83
CA GLN A 124 -3.18 -21.33 13.27
C GLN A 124 -3.60 -22.77 13.65
N ALA A 125 -4.59 -23.31 12.95
CA ALA A 125 -5.09 -24.67 13.20
C ALA A 125 -4.03 -25.75 12.93
N ALA A 126 -3.17 -25.54 11.91
CA ALA A 126 -2.09 -26.45 11.55
C ALA A 126 -0.80 -26.22 12.38
N GLY A 127 -0.73 -25.20 13.22
CA GLY A 127 0.46 -24.84 13.99
C GLY A 127 1.65 -24.39 13.13
N VAL A 128 1.40 -23.86 11.92
CA VAL A 128 2.43 -23.36 11.00
C VAL A 128 2.43 -21.84 10.91
N MET A 129 3.50 -21.26 10.38
CA MET A 129 3.64 -19.81 10.19
C MET A 129 3.36 -19.43 8.74
N VAL A 130 2.71 -18.28 8.56
CA VAL A 130 2.62 -17.56 7.29
C VAL A 130 3.26 -16.19 7.48
N ALA A 131 4.36 -15.93 6.79
CA ALA A 131 5.10 -14.67 6.84
C ALA A 131 4.93 -13.93 5.50
N PHE A 132 4.76 -12.61 5.56
CA PHE A 132 4.34 -11.80 4.42
C PHE A 132 4.93 -10.38 4.39
N GLU A 133 6.13 -10.18 4.96
CA GLU A 133 6.82 -8.88 4.94
C GLU A 133 6.91 -8.30 3.53
N ALA A 134 7.21 -9.15 2.56
CA ALA A 134 7.36 -8.76 1.17
C ALA A 134 6.04 -8.35 0.47
N ALA A 135 4.90 -8.57 1.10
CA ALA A 135 3.60 -8.17 0.56
C ALA A 135 3.36 -6.66 0.65
N VAL A 136 4.04 -5.94 1.56
CA VAL A 136 3.83 -4.50 1.78
C VAL A 136 5.15 -3.75 1.70
N ALA A 137 5.19 -2.70 0.87
CA ALA A 137 6.31 -1.75 0.76
C ALA A 137 7.70 -2.38 0.47
N GLY A 138 7.74 -3.57 -0.10
CA GLY A 138 8.94 -4.22 -0.65
C GLY A 138 10.14 -4.26 0.29
N GLY A 139 11.09 -3.34 0.10
CA GLY A 139 12.31 -3.29 0.91
C GLY A 139 12.18 -2.59 2.27
N ILE A 140 11.01 -2.05 2.61
CA ILE A 140 10.74 -1.39 3.89
C ILE A 140 10.19 -2.45 4.87
N PRO A 141 10.84 -2.71 6.03
CA PRO A 141 10.39 -3.73 6.99
C PRO A 141 9.21 -3.25 7.84
N ILE A 142 8.10 -2.88 7.20
CA ILE A 142 6.96 -2.24 7.86
C ILE A 142 6.08 -3.23 8.62
N ILE A 143 5.91 -4.45 8.12
CA ILE A 143 5.10 -5.47 8.80
C ILE A 143 5.75 -5.83 10.14
N LYS A 144 7.07 -6.06 10.15
CA LYS A 144 7.82 -6.31 11.41
C LYS A 144 7.79 -5.10 12.34
N ALA A 145 7.92 -3.89 11.79
CA ALA A 145 7.84 -2.69 12.60
C ALA A 145 6.50 -2.59 13.33
N LEU A 146 5.38 -2.76 12.62
CA LEU A 146 4.04 -2.71 13.20
C LEU A 146 3.78 -3.90 14.15
N ARG A 147 4.17 -5.10 13.74
CA ARG A 147 3.84 -6.34 14.44
C ARG A 147 4.68 -6.58 15.70
N GLU A 148 5.95 -6.20 15.66
CA GLU A 148 6.94 -6.53 16.68
C GLU A 148 7.59 -5.27 17.29
N GLY A 149 8.12 -4.39 16.45
CA GLY A 149 8.89 -3.22 16.92
C GLY A 149 8.05 -2.19 17.67
N LEU A 150 6.79 -2.05 17.34
CA LEU A 150 5.85 -1.10 17.93
C LEU A 150 4.83 -1.75 18.89
N SER A 151 5.02 -3.00 19.26
CA SER A 151 4.07 -3.78 20.08
C SER A 151 3.74 -3.19 21.47
N ALA A 152 4.58 -2.28 21.98
CA ALA A 152 4.31 -1.57 23.23
C ALA A 152 3.35 -0.37 23.08
N ASN A 153 2.94 -0.04 21.85
CA ASN A 153 2.19 1.17 21.53
C ASN A 153 0.76 0.87 21.10
N ARG A 154 -0.13 1.80 21.38
CA ARG A 154 -1.41 1.91 20.68
C ARG A 154 -1.18 2.71 19.41
N ILE A 155 -1.30 2.03 18.26
CA ILE A 155 -1.20 2.71 16.97
C ILE A 155 -2.46 3.56 16.76
N GLU A 156 -2.27 4.84 16.46
CA GLU A 156 -3.34 5.80 16.22
C GLU A 156 -3.64 5.95 14.73
N SER A 157 -2.59 6.04 13.91
CA SER A 157 -2.74 6.13 12.45
C SER A 157 -1.52 5.61 11.70
N VAL A 158 -1.77 5.17 10.47
CA VAL A 158 -0.76 4.86 9.46
C VAL A 158 -1.10 5.61 8.19
N ALA A 159 -0.15 6.35 7.65
CA ALA A 159 -0.28 7.04 6.37
C ALA A 159 0.91 6.70 5.47
N GLY A 160 0.67 6.28 4.23
CA GLY A 160 1.76 5.79 3.38
C GLY A 160 1.67 6.20 1.91
N ILE A 161 2.82 6.55 1.35
CA ILE A 161 3.08 6.53 -0.10
C ILE A 161 3.58 5.12 -0.39
N ILE A 162 2.68 4.24 -0.81
CA ILE A 162 2.92 2.79 -0.90
C ILE A 162 2.76 2.22 -2.31
N ASN A 163 2.63 3.11 -3.31
CA ASN A 163 2.70 2.76 -4.73
C ASN A 163 3.75 3.65 -5.41
N GLY A 164 4.82 3.04 -5.91
CA GLY A 164 5.94 3.76 -6.54
C GLY A 164 5.59 4.33 -7.90
N THR A 165 4.72 3.67 -8.68
CA THR A 165 4.30 4.11 -10.02
C THR A 165 3.55 5.44 -9.92
N THR A 166 2.56 5.54 -9.04
CA THR A 166 1.77 6.77 -8.85
C THR A 166 2.62 7.90 -8.27
N ASN A 167 3.53 7.59 -7.32
CA ASN A 167 4.42 8.61 -6.78
C ASN A 167 5.40 9.14 -7.84
N PHE A 168 5.92 8.28 -8.71
CA PHE A 168 6.73 8.69 -9.87
C PHE A 168 5.93 9.61 -10.79
N ILE A 169 4.71 9.22 -11.19
CA ILE A 169 3.87 10.02 -12.08
C ILE A 169 3.61 11.41 -11.48
N LEU A 170 3.20 11.50 -10.23
CA LEU A 170 2.90 12.78 -9.57
C LEU A 170 4.14 13.66 -9.41
N SER A 171 5.32 13.06 -9.16
CA SER A 171 6.60 13.78 -9.10
C SER A 171 6.97 14.38 -10.46
N GLU A 172 6.86 13.60 -11.53
CA GLU A 172 7.17 14.05 -12.89
C GLU A 172 6.18 15.10 -13.42
N MET A 173 4.87 14.93 -13.12
CA MET A 173 3.85 15.95 -13.46
C MET A 173 4.19 17.29 -12.81
N ARG A 174 4.63 17.26 -11.54
CA ARG A 174 5.03 18.46 -10.82
C ARG A 174 6.30 19.09 -11.40
N ASP A 175 7.36 18.30 -11.52
CA ASP A 175 8.69 18.81 -11.86
C ASP A 175 8.77 19.32 -13.30
N LYS A 176 8.01 18.69 -14.21
CA LYS A 176 8.01 19.03 -15.64
C LYS A 176 6.79 19.83 -16.10
N GLY A 177 5.78 19.98 -15.27
CA GLY A 177 4.51 20.64 -15.62
C GLY A 177 3.71 19.92 -16.70
N LEU A 178 3.96 18.62 -16.92
CA LEU A 178 3.31 17.81 -17.95
C LEU A 178 1.96 17.27 -17.48
N ASP A 179 1.11 16.93 -18.44
CA ASP A 179 -0.18 16.28 -18.16
C ASP A 179 0.00 14.78 -17.81
N PHE A 180 -1.05 14.22 -17.19
CA PHE A 180 -1.06 12.84 -16.72
C PHE A 180 -0.79 11.82 -17.84
N ALA A 181 -1.42 11.97 -19.02
CA ALA A 181 -1.28 11.00 -20.11
C ALA A 181 0.15 10.95 -20.66
N THR A 182 0.77 12.13 -20.80
CA THR A 182 2.17 12.26 -21.25
C THR A 182 3.12 11.59 -20.26
N VAL A 183 2.95 11.84 -18.97
CA VAL A 183 3.82 11.25 -17.94
C VAL A 183 3.58 9.75 -17.77
N LEU A 184 2.33 9.28 -17.88
CA LEU A 184 2.02 7.85 -17.85
C LEU A 184 2.73 7.11 -19.00
N ALA A 185 2.71 7.65 -20.21
CA ALA A 185 3.41 7.05 -21.35
C ALA A 185 4.94 7.00 -21.11
N GLN A 186 5.51 8.01 -20.46
CA GLN A 186 6.93 8.00 -20.05
C GLN A 186 7.20 6.92 -18.99
N ALA A 187 6.33 6.79 -17.99
CA ALA A 187 6.44 5.77 -16.94
C ALA A 187 6.41 4.35 -17.53
N GLN A 188 5.53 4.10 -18.50
CA GLN A 188 5.46 2.83 -19.23
C GLN A 188 6.75 2.55 -20.01
N LYS A 189 7.27 3.54 -20.73
CA LYS A 189 8.53 3.40 -21.49
C LYS A 189 9.73 3.12 -20.58
N LEU A 190 9.75 3.67 -19.38
CA LEU A 190 10.80 3.47 -18.38
C LEU A 190 10.62 2.19 -17.55
N GLY A 191 9.49 1.48 -17.71
CA GLY A 191 9.19 0.25 -16.98
C GLY A 191 8.69 0.47 -15.54
N TYR A 192 8.28 1.69 -15.19
CA TYR A 192 7.63 1.99 -13.90
C TYR A 192 6.13 1.65 -13.93
N ALA A 193 5.49 1.72 -15.09
CA ALA A 193 4.11 1.31 -15.28
C ALA A 193 4.02 0.18 -16.30
N GLU A 194 3.11 -0.77 -16.08
CA GLU A 194 2.78 -1.84 -17.01
C GLU A 194 1.93 -1.34 -18.18
N ALA A 195 1.70 -2.20 -19.19
CA ALA A 195 0.85 -1.87 -20.34
C ALA A 195 -0.60 -1.56 -19.91
N ASP A 196 -1.12 -2.30 -18.93
CA ASP A 196 -2.34 -1.96 -18.20
C ASP A 196 -1.97 -1.45 -16.81
N PRO A 197 -1.92 -0.13 -16.58
CA PRO A 197 -1.51 0.46 -15.32
C PRO A 197 -2.67 0.63 -14.33
N THR A 198 -3.88 0.22 -14.66
CA THR A 198 -5.13 0.50 -13.92
C THR A 198 -5.02 0.12 -12.44
N PHE A 199 -4.42 -1.03 -12.14
CA PHE A 199 -4.22 -1.51 -10.78
C PHE A 199 -3.41 -0.54 -9.90
N ASP A 200 -2.43 0.13 -10.50
CA ASP A 200 -1.60 1.13 -9.81
C ASP A 200 -2.29 2.50 -9.77
N ILE A 201 -2.68 3.04 -10.95
CA ILE A 201 -3.15 4.42 -11.07
C ILE A 201 -4.51 4.66 -10.43
N GLU A 202 -5.36 3.62 -10.32
CA GLU A 202 -6.64 3.70 -9.61
C GLU A 202 -6.54 3.35 -8.12
N GLY A 203 -5.32 3.12 -7.59
CA GLY A 203 -5.06 2.99 -6.16
C GLY A 203 -5.32 1.62 -5.55
N VAL A 204 -5.70 0.61 -6.36
CA VAL A 204 -6.04 -0.74 -5.86
C VAL A 204 -4.83 -1.44 -5.23
N ASP A 205 -3.64 -1.32 -5.82
CA ASP A 205 -2.38 -1.80 -5.24
C ASP A 205 -2.14 -1.23 -3.84
N ALA A 206 -2.31 0.08 -3.69
CA ALA A 206 -2.15 0.76 -2.40
C ALA A 206 -3.20 0.31 -1.37
N ALA A 207 -4.45 0.06 -1.82
CA ALA A 207 -5.52 -0.38 -0.94
C ALA A 207 -5.31 -1.80 -0.40
N HIS A 208 -4.77 -2.73 -1.19
CA HIS A 208 -4.36 -4.06 -0.70
C HIS A 208 -3.32 -3.93 0.43
N LYS A 209 -2.27 -3.14 0.21
CA LYS A 209 -1.22 -2.94 1.21
C LYS A 209 -1.73 -2.25 2.46
N LEU A 210 -2.60 -1.25 2.30
CA LEU A 210 -3.18 -0.52 3.41
C LEU A 210 -4.07 -1.40 4.28
N SER A 211 -4.91 -2.26 3.68
CA SER A 211 -5.79 -3.18 4.43
C SER A 211 -4.98 -4.16 5.28
N ILE A 212 -3.83 -4.62 4.78
CA ILE A 212 -2.90 -5.46 5.55
C ILE A 212 -2.33 -4.69 6.74
N MET A 213 -1.84 -3.46 6.52
CA MET A 213 -1.31 -2.63 7.61
C MET A 213 -2.38 -2.28 8.63
N ALA A 214 -3.61 -1.98 8.22
CA ALA A 214 -4.72 -1.70 9.13
C ALA A 214 -5.06 -2.90 10.02
N ALA A 215 -5.10 -4.11 9.45
CA ALA A 215 -5.37 -5.31 10.21
C ALA A 215 -4.31 -5.54 11.32
N ILE A 216 -3.04 -5.31 11.00
CA ILE A 216 -1.94 -5.45 11.96
C ILE A 216 -1.94 -4.31 12.99
N ALA A 217 -2.15 -3.07 12.56
CA ALA A 217 -2.08 -1.89 13.43
C ALA A 217 -3.22 -1.85 14.46
N PHE A 218 -4.39 -2.37 14.10
CA PHE A 218 -5.60 -2.23 14.93
C PHE A 218 -6.16 -3.54 15.47
N GLY A 219 -5.57 -4.69 15.11
CA GLY A 219 -6.06 -5.99 15.55
C GLY A 219 -7.45 -6.29 15.02
N ILE A 220 -7.71 -6.06 13.75
CA ILE A 220 -8.98 -6.30 13.08
C ILE A 220 -8.80 -7.33 11.94
N PRO A 221 -9.87 -8.02 11.50
CA PRO A 221 -9.81 -8.85 10.30
C PRO A 221 -9.46 -8.05 9.05
N MET A 222 -8.97 -8.72 7.99
CA MET A 222 -8.82 -8.13 6.66
C MET A 222 -10.19 -7.69 6.14
N GLN A 223 -10.30 -6.42 5.70
CA GLN A 223 -11.55 -5.82 5.24
C GLN A 223 -11.30 -4.95 4.00
N PHE A 224 -10.55 -5.47 3.04
CA PHE A 224 -10.20 -4.74 1.81
C PHE A 224 -11.42 -4.24 1.03
N ASP A 225 -12.49 -5.01 0.99
CA ASP A 225 -13.76 -4.70 0.33
C ASP A 225 -14.46 -3.45 0.88
N LYS A 226 -14.10 -3.00 2.08
CA LYS A 226 -14.60 -1.77 2.71
C LYS A 226 -13.69 -0.55 2.52
N ALA A 227 -12.54 -0.72 1.86
CA ALA A 227 -11.64 0.39 1.61
C ALA A 227 -12.24 1.38 0.60
N HIS A 228 -12.21 2.67 0.94
CA HIS A 228 -12.50 3.73 -0.03
C HIS A 228 -11.27 3.93 -0.92
N VAL A 229 -11.44 3.91 -2.25
CA VAL A 229 -10.32 3.99 -3.19
C VAL A 229 -10.62 4.97 -4.32
N GLU A 230 -9.75 5.97 -4.47
CA GLU A 230 -9.75 6.92 -5.60
C GLU A 230 -8.34 6.96 -6.20
N GLY A 231 -8.26 6.89 -7.54
CA GLY A 231 -7.02 6.96 -8.30
C GLY A 231 -6.53 8.38 -8.59
N ILE A 232 -5.46 8.45 -9.37
CA ILE A 232 -4.84 9.72 -9.80
C ILE A 232 -5.18 10.11 -11.24
N SER A 233 -5.94 9.30 -11.97
CA SER A 233 -6.21 9.48 -13.41
C SER A 233 -6.97 10.77 -13.74
N THR A 234 -7.74 11.31 -12.79
CA THR A 234 -8.52 12.55 -12.94
C THR A 234 -7.77 13.82 -12.59
N LEU A 235 -6.55 13.72 -12.02
CA LEU A 235 -5.76 14.87 -11.61
C LEU A 235 -5.24 15.65 -12.81
N GLN A 236 -5.36 16.97 -12.74
CA GLN A 236 -4.86 17.87 -13.76
C GLN A 236 -3.55 18.54 -13.33
N ALA A 237 -2.66 18.82 -14.27
CA ALA A 237 -1.40 19.51 -13.98
C ALA A 237 -1.59 20.87 -13.29
N LYS A 238 -2.73 21.55 -13.56
CA LYS A 238 -3.05 22.81 -12.89
C LYS A 238 -3.36 22.65 -11.40
N ASP A 239 -3.95 21.52 -10.97
CA ASP A 239 -4.20 21.25 -9.55
C ASP A 239 -2.88 21.08 -8.78
N ILE A 240 -1.90 20.43 -9.39
CA ILE A 240 -0.56 20.29 -8.82
C ILE A 240 0.11 21.67 -8.65
N ARG A 241 0.03 22.54 -9.67
CA ARG A 241 0.59 23.89 -9.59
C ARG A 241 -0.11 24.75 -8.53
N TYR A 242 -1.44 24.66 -8.41
CA TYR A 242 -2.17 25.38 -7.38
C TYR A 242 -1.85 24.88 -5.98
N ALA A 243 -1.73 23.55 -5.81
CA ALA A 243 -1.31 22.98 -4.55
C ALA A 243 0.09 23.50 -4.11
N GLU A 244 1.07 23.59 -5.03
CA GLU A 244 2.39 24.13 -4.73
C GLU A 244 2.35 25.62 -4.34
N GLN A 245 1.55 26.43 -5.03
CA GLN A 245 1.38 27.85 -4.67
C GLN A 245 0.78 28.05 -3.29
N LEU A 246 -0.04 27.10 -2.85
CA LEU A 246 -0.64 27.06 -1.51
C LEU A 246 0.27 26.40 -0.45
N GLY A 247 1.47 25.95 -0.83
CA GLY A 247 2.43 25.33 0.09
C GLY A 247 2.19 23.84 0.34
N TYR A 248 1.53 23.14 -0.59
CA TYR A 248 1.21 21.72 -0.50
C TYR A 248 1.82 20.93 -1.65
N ARG A 249 1.89 19.61 -1.47
CA ARG A 249 2.17 18.64 -2.52
C ARG A 249 1.04 17.61 -2.59
N ILE A 250 0.71 17.16 -3.80
CA ILE A 250 -0.27 16.09 -4.00
C ILE A 250 0.46 14.75 -4.06
N LYS A 251 0.03 13.81 -3.22
CA LYS A 251 0.48 12.41 -3.20
C LYS A 251 -0.72 11.47 -3.19
N LEU A 252 -0.58 10.28 -3.77
CA LEU A 252 -1.55 9.21 -3.52
C LEU A 252 -1.20 8.60 -2.15
N LEU A 253 -2.07 8.80 -1.16
CA LEU A 253 -1.89 8.25 0.17
C LEU A 253 -2.85 7.11 0.46
N GLY A 254 -2.32 6.03 1.04
CA GLY A 254 -3.12 5.12 1.84
C GLY A 254 -3.14 5.62 3.29
N ILE A 255 -4.32 5.81 3.86
CA ILE A 255 -4.53 6.32 5.21
C ILE A 255 -5.45 5.39 5.96
N THR A 256 -5.00 4.96 7.14
CA THR A 256 -5.85 4.26 8.11
C THR A 256 -5.65 4.88 9.48
N ARG A 257 -6.76 5.11 10.22
CA ARG A 257 -6.77 5.86 11.48
C ARG A 257 -7.91 5.42 12.35
N ARG A 258 -7.68 5.39 13.68
CA ARG A 258 -8.78 5.30 14.65
C ARG A 258 -9.49 6.64 14.73
N THR A 259 -10.81 6.62 14.61
CA THR A 259 -11.64 7.82 14.66
C THR A 259 -12.90 7.53 15.46
N VAL A 260 -13.34 8.52 16.24
CA VAL A 260 -14.60 8.44 16.99
C VAL A 260 -15.65 9.30 16.27
N VAL A 261 -16.74 8.68 15.85
CA VAL A 261 -17.90 9.37 15.25
C VAL A 261 -19.11 9.11 16.16
N ASP A 262 -19.75 10.17 16.62
CA ASP A 262 -20.93 10.10 17.51
C ASP A 262 -20.72 9.22 18.76
N GLY A 263 -19.49 9.23 19.30
CA GLY A 263 -19.12 8.45 20.49
C GLY A 263 -18.78 6.99 20.21
N VAL A 264 -18.80 6.54 18.96
CA VAL A 264 -18.45 5.17 18.55
C VAL A 264 -17.08 5.17 17.85
N GLU A 265 -16.18 4.30 18.32
CA GLU A 265 -14.88 4.10 17.69
C GLU A 265 -15.04 3.32 16.36
N GLY A 266 -14.37 3.83 15.32
CA GLY A 266 -14.28 3.19 14.01
C GLY A 266 -12.90 3.40 13.39
N ILE A 267 -12.67 2.75 12.26
CA ILE A 267 -11.42 2.82 11.51
C ILE A 267 -11.66 3.48 10.16
N GLU A 268 -10.88 4.49 9.83
CA GLU A 268 -10.75 5.01 8.45
C GLU A 268 -9.88 4.03 7.65
N LEU A 269 -10.31 3.68 6.45
CA LEU A 269 -9.55 2.85 5.52
C LEU A 269 -9.73 3.42 4.10
N ARG A 270 -8.79 4.26 3.66
CA ARG A 270 -8.96 5.05 2.44
C ARG A 270 -7.66 5.27 1.68
N VAL A 271 -7.76 5.24 0.36
CA VAL A 271 -6.68 5.55 -0.60
C VAL A 271 -7.19 6.61 -1.56
N HIS A 272 -6.53 7.75 -1.63
CA HIS A 272 -6.91 8.83 -2.54
C HIS A 272 -5.77 9.85 -2.74
N PRO A 273 -5.83 10.67 -3.79
CA PRO A 273 -4.99 11.86 -3.89
C PRO A 273 -5.17 12.77 -2.67
N THR A 274 -4.08 13.26 -2.13
CA THR A 274 -4.08 14.03 -0.88
C THR A 274 -3.10 15.19 -0.96
N LEU A 275 -3.55 16.40 -0.58
CA LEU A 275 -2.67 17.53 -0.33
C LEU A 275 -1.97 17.36 1.02
N ILE A 276 -0.64 17.46 1.02
CA ILE A 276 0.20 17.38 2.21
C ILE A 276 1.04 18.65 2.32
N PRO A 277 1.10 19.34 3.47
CA PRO A 277 1.96 20.50 3.64
C PRO A 277 3.42 20.19 3.30
N THR A 278 4.09 21.04 2.51
CA THR A 278 5.48 20.82 2.05
C THR A 278 6.50 20.69 3.17
N ARG A 279 6.20 21.22 4.37
CA ARG A 279 7.04 21.07 5.58
C ARG A 279 7.07 19.65 6.15
N ARG A 280 6.15 18.77 5.74
CA ARG A 280 6.11 17.37 6.19
C ARG A 280 7.10 16.51 5.43
N LEU A 281 7.85 15.66 6.13
CA LEU A 281 8.85 14.78 5.51
C LEU A 281 8.25 13.89 4.42
N ILE A 282 7.08 13.32 4.66
CA ILE A 282 6.41 12.42 3.71
C ILE A 282 6.02 13.14 2.40
N ALA A 283 5.75 14.45 2.43
CA ALA A 283 5.46 15.25 1.24
C ALA A 283 6.66 15.28 0.26
N ASN A 284 7.88 15.08 0.78
CA ASN A 284 9.12 15.15 0.03
C ASN A 284 9.67 13.77 -0.40
N VAL A 285 8.85 12.75 -0.35
CA VAL A 285 9.17 11.43 -0.90
C VAL A 285 8.92 11.46 -2.40
N GLU A 286 9.99 11.36 -3.20
CA GLU A 286 9.98 11.61 -4.64
C GLU A 286 10.25 10.35 -5.48
N GLY A 287 9.92 10.44 -6.77
CA GLY A 287 10.14 9.37 -7.74
C GLY A 287 9.40 8.09 -7.35
N ALA A 288 10.00 6.93 -7.58
CA ALA A 288 9.40 5.63 -7.28
C ALA A 288 9.62 5.17 -5.81
N MET A 289 10.02 6.08 -4.91
CA MET A 289 10.25 5.75 -3.51
C MET A 289 8.94 5.65 -2.73
N ASN A 290 8.94 4.79 -1.72
CA ASN A 290 7.83 4.62 -0.79
C ASN A 290 8.20 5.15 0.60
N ALA A 291 7.18 5.51 1.37
CA ALA A 291 7.31 5.84 2.77
C ALA A 291 6.03 5.49 3.54
N VAL A 292 6.20 5.10 4.78
CA VAL A 292 5.09 4.84 5.72
C VAL A 292 5.34 5.62 7.01
N LEU A 293 4.43 6.51 7.33
CA LEU A 293 4.37 7.25 8.57
C LEU A 293 3.43 6.51 9.53
N VAL A 294 3.92 6.17 10.71
CA VAL A 294 3.14 5.56 11.78
C VAL A 294 3.09 6.53 12.95
N GLN A 295 1.89 6.86 13.39
CA GLN A 295 1.66 7.64 14.62
C GLN A 295 1.18 6.71 15.72
N ALA A 296 1.84 6.76 16.86
CA ALA A 296 1.53 5.94 18.03
C ALA A 296 1.63 6.75 19.33
N ASP A 297 0.98 6.28 20.38
CA ASP A 297 0.83 7.02 21.64
C ASP A 297 2.14 7.22 22.42
N ALA A 298 2.97 6.18 22.50
CA ALA A 298 4.19 6.24 23.33
C ALA A 298 5.42 6.71 22.54
N VAL A 299 5.63 6.18 21.31
CA VAL A 299 6.82 6.52 20.52
C VAL A 299 6.64 7.80 19.70
N GLY A 300 5.39 8.25 19.52
CA GLY A 300 5.07 9.35 18.63
C GLY A 300 5.13 8.97 17.14
N ALA A 301 5.56 9.89 16.28
CA ALA A 301 5.66 9.69 14.85
C ALA A 301 6.95 8.98 14.46
N THR A 302 6.84 7.89 13.69
CA THR A 302 7.96 7.20 13.05
C THR A 302 7.76 7.14 11.55
N LEU A 303 8.81 7.40 10.77
CA LEU A 303 8.77 7.38 9.31
C LEU A 303 9.73 6.33 8.77
N TYR A 304 9.20 5.41 7.96
CA TYR A 304 9.95 4.36 7.27
C TYR A 304 10.01 4.71 5.80
N TYR A 305 11.21 4.74 5.23
CA TYR A 305 11.46 5.17 3.85
C TYR A 305 12.37 4.20 3.12
N GLY A 306 12.07 3.89 1.87
CA GLY A 306 12.87 2.99 1.05
C GLY A 306 12.26 2.67 -0.31
N LYS A 307 12.85 1.67 -0.99
CA LYS A 307 12.31 1.15 -2.24
C LYS A 307 11.09 0.26 -1.97
N GLY A 308 9.93 0.62 -2.53
CA GLY A 308 8.68 -0.10 -2.36
C GLY A 308 8.54 -1.36 -3.22
N ALA A 309 9.39 -1.54 -4.23
CA ALA A 309 9.39 -2.67 -5.14
C ALA A 309 10.77 -2.92 -5.75
N GLY A 310 10.94 -4.01 -6.46
CA GLY A 310 12.16 -4.39 -7.18
C GLY A 310 12.64 -5.80 -6.80
N ALA A 311 13.47 -6.40 -7.64
CA ALA A 311 13.93 -7.78 -7.46
C ALA A 311 14.61 -7.98 -6.09
N GLU A 312 15.69 -7.24 -5.82
CA GLU A 312 16.47 -7.40 -4.60
C GLU A 312 15.81 -6.75 -3.35
N PRO A 313 15.18 -5.56 -3.42
CA PRO A 313 14.48 -5.01 -2.26
C PRO A 313 13.39 -5.94 -1.74
N THR A 314 12.56 -6.50 -2.62
CA THR A 314 11.50 -7.44 -2.23
C THR A 314 12.09 -8.79 -1.77
N ALA A 315 13.16 -9.28 -2.43
CA ALA A 315 13.88 -10.48 -1.99
C ALA A 315 14.45 -10.33 -0.57
N SER A 316 14.90 -9.13 -0.20
CA SER A 316 15.38 -8.87 1.16
C SER A 316 14.30 -9.15 2.22
N ALA A 317 13.06 -8.75 1.96
CA ALA A 317 11.93 -9.01 2.84
C ALA A 317 11.56 -10.50 2.88
N VAL A 318 11.51 -11.17 1.72
CA VAL A 318 11.28 -12.64 1.64
C VAL A 318 12.33 -13.40 2.45
N ILE A 319 13.61 -13.04 2.32
CA ILE A 319 14.70 -13.72 3.05
C ILE A 319 14.65 -13.40 4.53
N ALA A 320 14.27 -12.19 4.92
CA ALA A 320 14.06 -11.83 6.32
C ALA A 320 12.98 -12.72 6.96
N ASP A 321 11.87 -12.97 6.25
CA ASP A 321 10.82 -13.89 6.67
C ASP A 321 11.33 -15.35 6.74
N LEU A 322 12.11 -15.81 5.74
CA LEU A 322 12.74 -17.14 5.78
C LEU A 322 13.64 -17.30 7.02
N VAL A 323 14.42 -16.30 7.38
CA VAL A 323 15.27 -16.32 8.58
C VAL A 323 14.43 -16.44 9.85
N ASP A 324 13.34 -15.69 9.96
CA ASP A 324 12.50 -15.73 11.16
C ASP A 324 11.72 -17.04 11.27
N VAL A 325 11.13 -17.49 10.17
CA VAL A 325 10.48 -18.82 10.12
C VAL A 325 11.46 -19.92 10.48
N THR A 326 12.70 -19.85 9.98
CA THR A 326 13.76 -20.82 10.32
C THR A 326 14.09 -20.85 11.82
N ARG A 327 14.17 -19.67 12.46
CA ARG A 327 14.44 -19.54 13.91
C ARG A 327 13.31 -20.10 14.76
N LEU A 328 12.06 -19.87 14.31
CA LEU A 328 10.85 -20.18 15.06
C LEU A 328 10.22 -21.54 14.67
N ALA A 329 10.78 -22.25 13.70
CA ALA A 329 10.20 -23.51 13.21
C ALA A 329 10.00 -24.55 14.31
N THR A 330 10.92 -24.60 15.28
CA THR A 330 10.87 -25.54 16.42
C THR A 330 10.27 -24.91 17.69
N ALA A 331 9.87 -23.63 17.66
CA ALA A 331 9.23 -22.98 18.79
C ALA A 331 7.78 -23.44 18.93
N ASP A 332 7.29 -23.45 20.17
CA ASP A 332 5.87 -23.67 20.44
C ASP A 332 5.02 -22.68 19.63
N PRO A 333 4.04 -23.14 18.86
CA PRO A 333 3.16 -22.26 18.08
C PRO A 333 2.52 -21.12 18.90
N TYR A 334 2.16 -21.37 20.15
CA TYR A 334 1.58 -20.37 21.05
C TYR A 334 2.57 -19.30 21.54
N SER A 335 3.87 -19.58 21.41
CA SER A 335 4.94 -18.64 21.78
C SER A 335 5.44 -17.80 20.59
N ARG A 336 4.89 -18.00 19.40
CA ARG A 336 5.26 -17.25 18.19
C ARG A 336 4.51 -15.93 18.12
N VAL A 337 5.09 -14.97 17.39
CA VAL A 337 4.41 -13.70 17.10
C VAL A 337 3.17 -13.97 16.26
N PRO A 338 1.98 -13.49 16.69
CA PRO A 338 0.76 -13.70 15.92
C PRO A 338 0.81 -13.04 14.54
N HIS A 339 0.12 -13.60 13.55
CA HIS A 339 0.13 -13.11 12.16
C HIS A 339 -0.26 -11.63 12.05
N LEU A 340 -1.28 -11.20 12.82
CA LEU A 340 -1.82 -9.83 12.83
C LEU A 340 -1.42 -9.05 14.08
N ALA A 341 -0.27 -9.33 14.70
CA ALA A 341 0.25 -8.72 15.92
C ALA A 341 -0.53 -9.02 17.21
N PHE A 342 -1.82 -9.28 17.12
CA PHE A 342 -2.71 -9.57 18.23
C PHE A 342 -3.00 -11.08 18.29
N GLN A 343 -3.23 -11.61 19.49
CA GLN A 343 -3.66 -12.99 19.63
C GLN A 343 -4.97 -13.21 18.87
N PRO A 344 -5.19 -14.38 18.24
CA PRO A 344 -6.36 -14.58 17.39
C PRO A 344 -7.71 -14.38 18.08
N ASN A 345 -7.80 -14.68 19.38
CA ASN A 345 -8.97 -14.48 20.23
C ASN A 345 -9.13 -13.03 20.72
N GLU A 346 -8.16 -12.17 20.49
CA GLU A 346 -8.15 -10.75 20.87
C GLU A 346 -8.39 -9.81 19.67
N LEU A 347 -8.65 -10.35 18.49
CA LEU A 347 -9.06 -9.54 17.34
C LEU A 347 -10.42 -8.93 17.60
N THR A 348 -10.56 -7.65 17.25
CA THR A 348 -11.78 -6.88 17.47
C THR A 348 -12.56 -6.68 16.18
N ASP A 349 -13.89 -6.59 16.27
CA ASP A 349 -14.77 -6.32 15.12
C ASP A 349 -15.09 -4.81 15.02
N VAL A 350 -14.07 -3.98 15.06
CA VAL A 350 -14.23 -2.52 14.88
C VAL A 350 -14.60 -2.23 13.43
N GLN A 351 -15.65 -1.42 13.25
CA GLN A 351 -16.22 -1.12 11.94
C GLN A 351 -15.30 -0.19 11.13
N ILE A 352 -15.15 -0.48 9.83
CA ILE A 352 -14.60 0.49 8.88
C ILE A 352 -15.66 1.55 8.62
N LEU A 353 -15.28 2.82 8.82
CA LEU A 353 -16.19 3.96 8.66
C LEU A 353 -16.44 4.23 7.17
N PRO A 354 -17.69 4.49 6.77
CA PRO A 354 -18.00 5.00 5.43
C PRO A 354 -17.32 6.36 5.21
N MET A 355 -16.84 6.60 3.99
CA MET A 355 -16.16 7.86 3.64
C MET A 355 -17.01 9.10 3.97
N ALA A 356 -18.32 9.02 3.77
CA ALA A 356 -19.29 10.09 4.06
C ALA A 356 -19.24 10.61 5.51
N GLU A 357 -18.83 9.78 6.48
CA GLU A 357 -18.73 10.15 7.90
C GLU A 357 -17.35 10.69 8.30
N ILE A 358 -16.37 10.62 7.42
CA ILE A 358 -15.02 11.07 7.69
C ILE A 358 -14.93 12.58 7.61
N SER A 359 -14.18 13.17 8.53
CA SER A 359 -13.94 14.62 8.58
C SER A 359 -12.49 14.92 8.24
N THR A 360 -12.27 15.75 7.22
CA THR A 360 -10.95 16.25 6.83
C THR A 360 -11.06 17.67 6.27
N CYS A 361 -9.96 18.26 5.84
CA CYS A 361 -9.96 19.51 5.08
C CYS A 361 -9.99 19.20 3.58
N TYR A 362 -10.43 20.16 2.76
CA TYR A 362 -10.59 19.99 1.33
C TYR A 362 -9.98 21.13 0.54
N TYR A 363 -9.40 20.77 -0.59
CA TYR A 363 -9.13 21.64 -1.72
C TYR A 363 -10.29 21.49 -2.69
N LEU A 364 -10.91 22.61 -3.05
CA LEU A 364 -11.98 22.70 -4.05
C LEU A 364 -11.50 23.64 -5.16
N ARG A 365 -11.55 23.19 -6.41
CA ARG A 365 -11.34 24.04 -7.58
C ARG A 365 -12.62 24.08 -8.41
N VAL A 366 -13.16 25.29 -8.56
CA VAL A 366 -14.38 25.57 -9.31
C VAL A 366 -14.02 26.40 -10.53
N TYR A 367 -14.33 25.90 -11.73
CA TYR A 367 -14.14 26.65 -12.97
C TYR A 367 -15.42 27.44 -13.27
N VAL A 368 -15.32 28.76 -13.38
CA VAL A 368 -16.47 29.65 -13.41
C VAL A 368 -16.38 30.68 -14.53
N VAL A 369 -17.53 31.20 -14.95
CA VAL A 369 -17.60 32.43 -15.73
C VAL A 369 -17.16 33.60 -14.83
N ASP A 370 -16.23 34.45 -15.31
CA ASP A 370 -15.72 35.58 -14.54
C ASP A 370 -16.73 36.75 -14.61
N GLN A 371 -17.59 36.78 -13.60
CA GLN A 371 -18.63 37.85 -13.46
C GLN A 371 -18.91 38.16 -12.01
N LEU A 372 -19.55 39.33 -11.79
CA LEU A 372 -19.96 39.79 -10.47
C LEU A 372 -20.91 38.80 -9.80
N GLY A 373 -20.73 38.58 -8.50
CA GLY A 373 -21.61 37.73 -7.69
C GLY A 373 -21.17 36.24 -7.55
N VAL A 374 -20.36 35.72 -8.44
CA VAL A 374 -19.96 34.28 -8.41
C VAL A 374 -19.34 33.91 -7.08
N MET A 375 -18.38 34.68 -6.58
CA MET A 375 -17.74 34.39 -5.28
C MET A 375 -18.75 34.44 -4.13
N ALA A 376 -19.72 35.38 -4.19
CA ALA A 376 -20.77 35.47 -3.16
C ALA A 376 -21.68 34.23 -3.16
N ASP A 377 -22.05 33.73 -4.34
CA ASP A 377 -22.86 32.51 -4.44
C ASP A 377 -22.12 31.29 -3.93
N LEU A 378 -20.85 31.08 -4.31
CA LEU A 378 -20.02 29.97 -3.84
C LEU A 378 -19.86 30.00 -2.31
N THR A 379 -19.49 31.15 -1.75
CA THR A 379 -19.29 31.30 -0.29
C THR A 379 -20.58 31.16 0.50
N ARG A 380 -21.73 31.61 -0.06
CA ARG A 380 -23.05 31.40 0.55
C ARG A 380 -23.41 29.93 0.63
N ILE A 381 -23.26 29.17 -0.45
CA ILE A 381 -23.53 27.69 -0.44
C ILE A 381 -22.68 27.00 0.62
N LEU A 382 -21.38 27.28 0.67
CA LEU A 382 -20.50 26.68 1.67
C LEU A 382 -20.90 27.05 3.10
N ALA A 383 -21.27 28.34 3.34
CA ALA A 383 -21.71 28.79 4.65
C ALA A 383 -23.04 28.12 5.07
N GLU A 384 -24.01 27.99 4.16
CA GLU A 384 -25.29 27.31 4.41
C GLU A 384 -25.09 25.80 4.71
N ALA A 385 -24.09 25.17 4.10
CA ALA A 385 -23.67 23.80 4.41
C ALA A 385 -22.88 23.68 5.73
N GLY A 386 -22.58 24.80 6.40
CA GLY A 386 -21.78 24.85 7.62
C GLY A 386 -20.29 24.54 7.37
N ILE A 387 -19.77 24.86 6.19
CA ILE A 387 -18.38 24.66 5.79
C ILE A 387 -17.64 26.00 5.91
N SER A 388 -16.62 26.03 6.77
CA SER A 388 -15.76 27.21 6.95
C SER A 388 -14.60 27.16 5.94
N ILE A 389 -14.29 28.30 5.35
CA ILE A 389 -13.22 28.49 4.37
C ILE A 389 -11.94 28.93 5.11
N ASP A 390 -10.82 28.25 4.85
CA ASP A 390 -9.49 28.59 5.37
C ASP A 390 -8.76 29.58 4.44
N ALA A 391 -8.79 29.31 3.11
CA ALA A 391 -8.16 30.16 2.11
C ALA A 391 -8.95 30.18 0.80
N VAL A 392 -8.84 31.30 0.08
CA VAL A 392 -9.37 31.46 -1.28
C VAL A 392 -8.28 32.02 -2.16
N MET A 393 -8.17 31.51 -3.38
CA MET A 393 -7.32 32.03 -4.43
C MET A 393 -8.10 32.09 -5.73
N GLN A 394 -8.21 33.29 -6.29
CA GLN A 394 -8.73 33.51 -7.64
C GLN A 394 -7.65 34.17 -8.48
N LYS A 395 -7.45 33.67 -9.69
CA LYS A 395 -6.57 34.30 -10.66
C LYS A 395 -7.35 35.10 -11.67
N GLU A 396 -6.73 36.14 -12.17
CA GLU A 396 -7.29 36.87 -13.31
C GLU A 396 -7.37 35.94 -14.53
N PRO A 397 -8.46 35.99 -15.32
CA PRO A 397 -8.53 35.28 -16.58
C PRO A 397 -7.37 35.67 -17.50
N GLY A 398 -6.95 34.73 -18.36
CA GLY A 398 -6.01 35.04 -19.43
C GLY A 398 -6.58 36.12 -20.38
N GLU A 399 -5.69 36.75 -21.15
CA GLU A 399 -6.13 37.77 -22.13
C GLU A 399 -7.15 37.18 -23.13
N GLY A 400 -8.35 37.72 -23.16
CA GLY A 400 -9.45 37.23 -24.00
C GLY A 400 -10.26 36.08 -23.42
N GLU A 401 -9.91 35.58 -22.23
CA GLU A 401 -10.70 34.58 -21.53
C GLU A 401 -11.81 35.23 -20.69
N THR A 402 -12.97 34.57 -20.65
CA THR A 402 -14.13 34.98 -19.85
C THR A 402 -14.41 34.07 -18.66
N ARG A 403 -13.47 33.17 -18.36
CA ARG A 403 -13.61 32.14 -17.34
C ARG A 403 -12.32 32.01 -16.52
N THR A 404 -12.46 31.67 -15.26
CA THR A 404 -11.33 31.50 -14.36
C THR A 404 -11.52 30.34 -13.38
N ASP A 405 -10.44 29.88 -12.77
CA ASP A 405 -10.49 28.95 -11.64
C ASP A 405 -10.58 29.72 -10.31
N ILE A 406 -11.52 29.34 -9.46
CA ILE A 406 -11.58 29.73 -8.05
C ILE A 406 -11.16 28.51 -7.22
N ILE A 407 -10.14 28.71 -6.42
CA ILE A 407 -9.59 27.66 -5.54
C ILE A 407 -9.94 28.02 -4.10
N MET A 408 -10.49 27.06 -3.37
CA MET A 408 -10.85 27.24 -1.96
C MET A 408 -10.25 26.09 -1.13
N LEU A 409 -9.68 26.42 0.03
CA LEU A 409 -9.34 25.46 1.06
C LEU A 409 -10.37 25.57 2.18
N THR A 410 -10.86 24.44 2.69
CA THR A 410 -11.81 24.41 3.80
C THR A 410 -11.12 24.07 5.11
N HIS A 411 -11.71 24.51 6.22
CA HIS A 411 -11.46 23.87 7.51
C HIS A 411 -12.01 22.44 7.54
N GLN A 412 -11.72 21.72 8.62
CA GLN A 412 -12.17 20.35 8.80
C GLN A 412 -13.70 20.27 8.77
N THR A 413 -14.23 19.39 7.92
CA THR A 413 -15.67 19.17 7.76
C THR A 413 -15.93 17.74 7.27
N GLN A 414 -17.15 17.23 7.48
CA GLN A 414 -17.54 15.89 7.02
C GLN A 414 -17.67 15.82 5.51
N GLU A 415 -17.23 14.71 4.91
CA GLU A 415 -17.29 14.44 3.47
C GLU A 415 -18.71 14.66 2.91
N LYS A 416 -19.75 14.09 3.56
CA LYS A 416 -21.15 14.23 3.10
C LYS A 416 -21.63 15.68 2.95
N LYS A 417 -21.13 16.60 3.79
CA LYS A 417 -21.47 18.01 3.69
C LYS A 417 -20.81 18.66 2.48
N VAL A 418 -19.57 18.31 2.22
CA VAL A 418 -18.81 18.81 1.05
C VAL A 418 -19.44 18.29 -0.23
N ASP A 419 -19.81 17.01 -0.28
CA ASP A 419 -20.45 16.42 -1.46
C ASP A 419 -21.79 17.08 -1.76
N ALA A 420 -22.61 17.35 -0.74
CA ALA A 420 -23.86 18.10 -0.92
C ALA A 420 -23.62 19.54 -1.43
N ALA A 421 -22.67 20.26 -0.83
CA ALA A 421 -22.33 21.61 -1.28
C ALA A 421 -21.76 21.64 -2.72
N ILE A 422 -21.00 20.63 -3.13
CA ILE A 422 -20.51 20.51 -4.51
C ILE A 422 -21.67 20.37 -5.50
N LEU A 423 -22.68 19.57 -5.18
CA LEU A 423 -23.86 19.43 -6.04
C LEU A 423 -24.60 20.77 -6.22
N ASP A 424 -24.75 21.53 -5.15
CA ASP A 424 -25.38 22.85 -5.21
C ASP A 424 -24.51 23.85 -6.00
N ILE A 425 -23.19 23.81 -5.86
CA ILE A 425 -22.23 24.63 -6.61
C ILE A 425 -22.29 24.29 -8.10
N GLU A 426 -22.29 23.01 -8.46
CA GLU A 426 -22.38 22.54 -9.85
C GLU A 426 -23.73 22.91 -10.52
N GLY A 427 -24.77 23.10 -9.71
CA GLY A 427 -26.08 23.58 -10.14
C GLY A 427 -26.12 25.09 -10.53
N LEU A 428 -25.10 25.87 -10.20
CA LEU A 428 -25.04 27.30 -10.53
C LEU A 428 -24.80 27.51 -12.05
N PRO A 429 -25.52 28.42 -12.69
CA PRO A 429 -25.36 28.70 -14.14
C PRO A 429 -23.98 29.28 -14.49
N THR A 430 -23.26 29.79 -13.50
CA THR A 430 -21.91 30.37 -13.63
C THR A 430 -20.80 29.37 -13.53
N VAL A 431 -21.08 28.15 -13.06
CA VAL A 431 -20.10 27.07 -12.91
C VAL A 431 -20.03 26.25 -14.21
N VAL A 432 -18.84 25.93 -14.63
CA VAL A 432 -18.57 25.21 -15.90
C VAL A 432 -17.91 23.87 -15.60
N GLY A 433 -18.63 22.79 -15.87
CA GLY A 433 -18.17 21.44 -15.62
C GLY A 433 -18.22 21.06 -14.13
N SER A 434 -17.44 20.05 -13.74
CA SER A 434 -17.43 19.52 -12.37
C SER A 434 -16.43 20.24 -11.47
N VAL A 435 -16.72 20.27 -10.19
CA VAL A 435 -15.81 20.73 -9.13
C VAL A 435 -14.73 19.70 -8.89
N THR A 436 -13.47 20.11 -8.91
CA THR A 436 -12.37 19.24 -8.45
C THR A 436 -12.28 19.27 -6.93
N LYS A 437 -12.43 18.12 -6.28
CA LYS A 437 -12.29 17.93 -4.84
C LYS A 437 -11.06 17.10 -4.55
N ILE A 438 -10.13 17.58 -3.72
CA ILE A 438 -9.00 16.80 -3.22
C ILE A 438 -8.91 16.98 -1.70
N ARG A 439 -8.70 15.90 -0.95
CA ARG A 439 -8.61 15.95 0.50
C ARG A 439 -7.23 16.46 0.94
N LEU A 440 -7.17 17.07 2.12
CA LEU A 440 -5.97 17.63 2.72
C LEU A 440 -5.71 16.99 4.08
N GLU A 441 -4.47 16.54 4.31
CA GLU A 441 -4.04 15.91 5.55
C GLU A 441 -2.80 16.62 6.13
N ASN A 442 -2.90 17.03 7.39
CA ASN A 442 -1.79 17.71 8.07
C ASN A 442 -0.68 16.76 8.54
N LEU A 443 -0.98 15.49 8.79
CA LEU A 443 -0.05 14.43 9.21
C LEU A 443 0.94 14.91 10.28
N SER A 444 0.39 15.46 11.36
CA SER A 444 1.17 16.04 12.46
C SER A 444 1.76 14.98 13.36
#